data_9860d242a28a23ce455fc4ec25d6af61
#
_entry.id   9860d242a28a23ce455fc4ec25d6af61
#
_cell.length_a   1.000
_cell.length_b   1.000
_cell.length_c   1.000
_cell.angle_alpha   90.00
_cell.angle_beta   90.00
_cell.angle_gamma   90.00
#
_symmetry.space_group_name_H-M   'P 1'
#
loop_
_entity.id
_entity.type
_entity.pdbx_description
1 polymer ?
#
loop_
_entity_poly.entity_id
_entity_poly.type
_entity_poly.pdbx_seq_one_letter_code
_entity_poly.pdbx_strand_id
1 'polypeptide(L)'
;MALNKMEDLKYDGTERLAVDYVEGILQPKPTCDTWDQIWNFRARPDDLLISTYPKAGTTWTQEIVDLIQNEGDIDRSQRAPTHERFPFIEWKIPGMESGLEQANAMPSPRILKTHLPIHLLPPSFLEKNCKIIYVARNPKDSMVSYYHFHRMNKGLPAPGTWEEYFESFLAGDVCWGSWYEHVKGWWDAKDQHRILYLFYEDMKRNPKHEILKLAEFTGKSLDDKVLDKIVHYSSFDVMKQNPMANYTSIPAPFMNHSISPFMRKGAVGDWKNHFTVAQNERFDEDHKRKMTDTTLTSHIRFL
;
A
#
# COMPACT_ATOMS: atom_id res chain seq x y z
N MET A 1 -10.94 -19.69 -8.41
CA MET A 1 -10.29 -20.82 -7.69
C MET A 1 -9.69 -20.45 -6.33
N ALA A 2 -9.17 -19.24 -6.12
CA ALA A 2 -8.58 -18.84 -4.82
C ALA A 2 -9.60 -18.71 -3.68
N LEU A 3 -10.82 -18.24 -3.95
CA LEU A 3 -11.87 -18.04 -2.92
C LEU A 3 -12.34 -19.35 -2.29
N ASN A 4 -12.46 -20.43 -3.05
CA ASN A 4 -12.87 -21.74 -2.50
C ASN A 4 -11.79 -22.37 -1.59
N LYS A 5 -10.52 -22.00 -1.76
CA LYS A 5 -9.43 -22.44 -0.87
C LYS A 5 -9.42 -21.72 0.47
N MET A 6 -9.99 -20.51 0.55
CA MET A 6 -10.05 -19.75 1.82
C MET A 6 -11.10 -20.31 2.79
N GLU A 7 -12.16 -20.93 2.30
CA GLU A 7 -13.20 -21.54 3.13
C GLU A 7 -12.76 -22.89 3.74
N ASP A 8 -11.82 -23.59 3.07
CA ASP A 8 -11.31 -24.91 3.50
C ASP A 8 -10.12 -24.84 4.47
N LEU A 9 -9.64 -23.64 4.82
CA LEU A 9 -8.48 -23.47 5.68
C LEU A 9 -8.81 -23.73 7.14
N LYS A 10 -7.94 -24.48 7.82
CA LYS A 10 -7.97 -24.67 9.29
C LYS A 10 -7.70 -23.36 10.07
N TYR A 11 -7.28 -22.29 9.41
CA TYR A 11 -7.16 -20.96 10.01
C TYR A 11 -8.55 -20.33 10.08
N ASP A 12 -9.14 -20.33 11.25
CA ASP A 12 -10.50 -19.82 11.46
C ASP A 12 -10.61 -18.29 11.51
N GLY A 13 -9.47 -17.59 11.37
CA GLY A 13 -9.39 -16.13 11.40
C GLY A 13 -9.72 -15.50 12.76
N THR A 14 -9.90 -16.30 13.82
CA THR A 14 -10.19 -15.79 15.17
C THR A 14 -8.93 -15.30 15.86
N GLU A 15 -7.78 -15.93 15.60
CA GLU A 15 -6.49 -15.53 16.12
C GLU A 15 -5.75 -14.62 15.11
N ARG A 16 -5.07 -13.60 15.63
CA ARG A 16 -4.22 -12.73 14.82
C ARG A 16 -2.87 -13.38 14.58
N LEU A 17 -2.27 -13.09 13.42
CA LEU A 17 -0.92 -13.55 13.13
C LEU A 17 0.07 -13.00 14.17
N ALA A 18 1.01 -13.86 14.60
CA ALA A 18 2.16 -13.44 15.37
C ALA A 18 3.07 -12.53 14.52
N VAL A 19 3.91 -11.78 15.19
CA VAL A 19 4.88 -10.87 14.57
C VAL A 19 6.30 -11.22 15.00
N ASP A 20 7.26 -10.83 14.20
CA ASP A 20 8.69 -10.93 14.46
C ASP A 20 9.41 -9.82 13.68
N TYR A 21 10.72 -9.75 13.74
CA TYR A 21 11.52 -8.70 13.11
C TYR A 21 12.37 -9.22 11.95
N VAL A 22 12.44 -8.43 10.90
CA VAL A 22 13.41 -8.55 9.81
C VAL A 22 14.25 -7.28 9.78
N GLU A 23 15.55 -7.41 10.01
CA GLU A 23 16.47 -6.26 10.04
C GLU A 23 15.96 -5.08 10.90
N GLY A 24 15.36 -5.40 12.04
CA GLY A 24 14.78 -4.43 12.97
C GLY A 24 13.41 -3.86 12.58
N ILE A 25 12.80 -4.34 11.51
CA ILE A 25 11.46 -3.95 11.05
C ILE A 25 10.45 -5.02 11.45
N LEU A 26 9.42 -4.62 12.18
CA LEU A 26 8.34 -5.53 12.60
C LEU A 26 7.54 -6.00 11.38
N GLN A 27 7.31 -7.31 11.31
CA GLN A 27 6.57 -7.96 10.22
C GLN A 27 5.67 -9.07 10.76
N PRO A 28 4.59 -9.44 10.03
CA PRO A 28 3.89 -10.68 10.31
C PRO A 28 4.86 -11.86 10.28
N LYS A 29 4.75 -12.78 11.26
CA LYS A 29 5.67 -13.91 11.38
C LYS A 29 5.79 -14.76 10.10
N PRO A 30 4.70 -15.07 9.36
CA PRO A 30 4.85 -15.81 8.09
C PRO A 30 5.75 -15.12 7.05
N THR A 31 5.80 -13.79 7.04
CA THR A 31 6.74 -13.02 6.22
C THR A 31 8.18 -13.24 6.69
N CYS A 32 8.42 -13.19 8.01
CA CYS A 32 9.74 -13.45 8.58
C CYS A 32 10.23 -14.87 8.28
N ASP A 33 9.35 -15.87 8.43
CA ASP A 33 9.66 -17.29 8.20
C ASP A 33 10.00 -17.60 6.73
N THR A 34 9.56 -16.76 5.80
CA THR A 34 9.84 -16.89 4.36
C THR A 34 10.77 -15.82 3.80
N TRP A 35 11.47 -15.10 4.69
CA TRP A 35 12.25 -13.93 4.30
C TRP A 35 13.34 -14.21 3.28
N ASP A 36 14.04 -15.32 3.41
CA ASP A 36 15.10 -15.71 2.44
C ASP A 36 14.55 -15.84 1.01
N GLN A 37 13.34 -16.37 0.87
CA GLN A 37 12.67 -16.48 -0.43
C GLN A 37 12.27 -15.10 -0.96
N ILE A 38 11.77 -14.20 -0.09
CA ILE A 38 11.39 -12.83 -0.44
C ILE A 38 12.64 -12.06 -0.89
N TRP A 39 13.70 -12.07 -0.09
CA TRP A 39 14.96 -11.38 -0.41
C TRP A 39 15.57 -11.83 -1.74
N ASN A 40 15.48 -13.10 -2.04
CA ASN A 40 15.98 -13.69 -3.28
C ASN A 40 14.98 -13.68 -4.44
N PHE A 41 13.88 -12.94 -4.31
CA PHE A 41 12.91 -12.78 -5.40
C PHE A 41 13.59 -12.25 -6.67
N ARG A 42 13.23 -12.82 -7.82
CA ARG A 42 13.77 -12.42 -9.11
C ARG A 42 12.77 -11.55 -9.86
N ALA A 43 13.02 -10.25 -9.82
CA ALA A 43 12.30 -9.29 -10.64
C ALA A 43 12.65 -9.50 -12.13
N ARG A 44 11.71 -9.15 -12.99
CA ARG A 44 11.88 -9.14 -14.45
C ARG A 44 12.02 -7.70 -14.94
N PRO A 45 12.79 -7.43 -16.01
CA PRO A 45 13.02 -6.05 -16.49
C PRO A 45 11.74 -5.29 -16.85
N ASP A 46 10.66 -5.99 -17.20
CA ASP A 46 9.35 -5.44 -17.56
C ASP A 46 8.37 -5.39 -16.40
N ASP A 47 8.79 -5.74 -15.19
CA ASP A 47 7.97 -5.59 -13.99
C ASP A 47 7.74 -4.11 -13.66
N LEU A 48 6.53 -3.82 -13.19
CA LEU A 48 6.18 -2.56 -12.55
C LEU A 48 5.89 -2.83 -11.07
N LEU A 49 6.59 -2.15 -10.19
CA LEU A 49 6.37 -2.24 -8.75
C LEU A 49 5.64 -1.01 -8.23
N ILE A 50 4.56 -1.23 -7.48
CA ILE A 50 3.88 -0.19 -6.71
C ILE A 50 4.26 -0.37 -5.25
N SER A 51 4.94 0.62 -4.70
CA SER A 51 5.40 0.66 -3.33
C SER A 51 4.78 1.82 -2.56
N THR A 52 4.31 1.54 -1.37
CA THR A 52 3.80 2.56 -0.46
C THR A 52 4.04 2.14 0.99
N TYR A 53 4.07 3.09 1.91
CA TYR A 53 3.75 2.79 3.30
C TYR A 53 2.28 2.29 3.38
N PRO A 54 1.93 1.40 4.33
CA PRO A 54 0.55 0.95 4.44
C PRO A 54 -0.45 2.10 4.51
N LYS A 55 -1.55 1.97 3.79
CA LYS A 55 -2.68 2.94 3.76
C LYS A 55 -2.36 4.30 3.12
N ALA A 56 -1.34 4.37 2.31
CA ALA A 56 -0.97 5.58 1.57
C ALA A 56 -1.57 5.68 0.15
N GLY A 57 -2.62 4.90 -0.16
CA GLY A 57 -3.29 4.94 -1.47
C GLY A 57 -2.84 3.87 -2.44
N THR A 58 -2.34 2.75 -1.96
CA THR A 58 -1.85 1.63 -2.78
C THR A 58 -2.91 1.11 -3.75
N THR A 59 -4.09 0.75 -3.22
CA THR A 59 -5.18 0.21 -4.04
C THR A 59 -5.68 1.22 -5.08
N TRP A 60 -5.76 2.48 -4.71
CA TRP A 60 -6.10 3.55 -5.65
C TRP A 60 -5.09 3.64 -6.80
N THR A 61 -3.80 3.62 -6.47
CA THR A 61 -2.73 3.63 -7.48
C THR A 61 -2.76 2.38 -8.36
N GLN A 62 -3.01 1.21 -7.77
CA GLN A 62 -3.16 -0.04 -8.51
C GLN A 62 -4.29 0.02 -9.54
N GLU A 63 -5.46 0.50 -9.13
CA GLU A 63 -6.61 0.66 -10.03
C GLU A 63 -6.32 1.67 -11.15
N ILE A 64 -5.72 2.82 -10.83
CA ILE A 64 -5.31 3.81 -11.83
C ILE A 64 -4.35 3.18 -12.85
N VAL A 65 -3.31 2.52 -12.38
CA VAL A 65 -2.29 1.92 -13.27
C VAL A 65 -2.90 0.83 -14.14
N ASP A 66 -3.76 -0.02 -13.60
CA ASP A 66 -4.44 -1.05 -14.37
C ASP A 66 -5.36 -0.45 -15.45
N LEU A 67 -6.11 0.60 -15.11
CA LEU A 67 -6.92 1.35 -16.06
C LEU A 67 -6.07 2.02 -17.16
N ILE A 68 -4.90 2.56 -16.82
CA ILE A 68 -3.96 3.10 -17.80
C ILE A 68 -3.49 2.01 -18.75
N GLN A 69 -3.07 0.85 -18.24
CA GLN A 69 -2.60 -0.26 -19.05
C GLN A 69 -3.68 -0.83 -19.97
N ASN A 70 -4.95 -0.78 -19.54
CA ASN A 70 -6.10 -1.23 -20.30
C ASN A 70 -6.85 -0.09 -21.03
N GLU A 71 -6.26 1.08 -21.15
CA GLU A 71 -6.80 2.24 -21.90
C GLU A 71 -8.22 2.64 -21.48
N GLY A 72 -8.50 2.54 -20.17
CA GLY A 72 -9.81 2.87 -19.58
C GLY A 72 -10.88 1.78 -19.75
N ASP A 73 -10.51 0.58 -20.20
CA ASP A 73 -11.44 -0.56 -20.29
C ASP A 73 -11.71 -1.12 -18.89
N ILE A 74 -12.86 -0.76 -18.33
CA ILE A 74 -13.28 -1.19 -16.99
C ILE A 74 -13.55 -2.69 -16.91
N ASP A 75 -14.04 -3.30 -17.98
CA ASP A 75 -14.34 -4.74 -17.97
C ASP A 75 -13.05 -5.55 -17.81
N ARG A 76 -11.99 -5.14 -18.47
CA ARG A 76 -10.65 -5.72 -18.27
C ARG A 76 -10.12 -5.49 -16.87
N SER A 77 -10.31 -4.31 -16.31
CA SER A 77 -9.85 -3.99 -14.94
C SER A 77 -10.65 -4.73 -13.87
N GLN A 78 -11.87 -5.19 -14.18
CA GLN A 78 -12.70 -6.00 -13.28
C GLN A 78 -12.53 -7.53 -13.47
N ARG A 79 -11.48 -7.98 -14.16
CA ARG A 79 -11.24 -9.41 -14.45
C ARG A 79 -11.01 -10.28 -13.21
N ALA A 80 -10.57 -9.68 -12.12
CA ALA A 80 -10.31 -10.35 -10.83
C ALA A 80 -10.20 -9.32 -9.72
N PRO A 81 -10.32 -9.74 -8.43
CA PRO A 81 -10.06 -8.87 -7.29
C PRO A 81 -8.62 -8.33 -7.28
N THR A 82 -8.43 -7.15 -6.69
CA THR A 82 -7.13 -6.45 -6.60
C THR A 82 -6.01 -7.35 -6.09
N HIS A 83 -6.25 -8.15 -5.06
CA HIS A 83 -5.22 -9.02 -4.47
C HIS A 83 -4.80 -10.19 -5.38
N GLU A 84 -5.60 -10.53 -6.38
CA GLU A 84 -5.24 -11.52 -7.42
C GLU A 84 -4.54 -10.88 -8.62
N ARG A 85 -4.87 -9.62 -8.95
CA ARG A 85 -4.26 -8.89 -10.06
C ARG A 85 -2.86 -8.37 -9.75
N PHE A 86 -2.59 -8.04 -8.47
CA PHE A 86 -1.36 -7.39 -8.02
C PHE A 86 -0.74 -8.16 -6.87
N PRO A 87 0.11 -9.15 -7.14
CA PRO A 87 0.76 -9.92 -6.10
C PRO A 87 1.48 -9.03 -5.08
N PHE A 88 1.20 -9.28 -3.80
CA PHE A 88 1.80 -8.60 -2.68
C PHE A 88 3.03 -9.41 -2.22
N ILE A 89 4.23 -8.98 -2.64
CA ILE A 89 5.48 -9.75 -2.62
C ILE A 89 5.74 -10.40 -1.25
N GLU A 90 5.68 -9.62 -0.17
CA GLU A 90 6.01 -10.09 1.17
C GLU A 90 4.83 -10.71 1.94
N TRP A 91 3.63 -10.69 1.38
CA TRP A 91 2.45 -11.15 2.09
C TRP A 91 2.28 -12.67 2.04
N LYS A 92 2.11 -13.26 3.20
CA LYS A 92 1.79 -14.68 3.35
C LYS A 92 0.80 -14.92 4.48
N ILE A 93 -0.22 -15.73 4.19
CA ILE A 93 -1.11 -16.31 5.18
C ILE A 93 -0.85 -17.82 5.22
N PRO A 94 -0.70 -18.45 6.41
CA PRO A 94 -0.49 -19.89 6.51
C PRO A 94 -1.57 -20.69 5.76
N GLY A 95 -1.13 -21.67 4.98
CA GLY A 95 -2.03 -22.53 4.20
C GLY A 95 -2.53 -21.92 2.87
N MET A 96 -2.19 -20.64 2.57
CA MET A 96 -2.52 -20.00 1.30
C MET A 96 -1.28 -19.77 0.44
N GLU A 97 -1.50 -19.60 -0.86
CA GLU A 97 -0.49 -19.14 -1.79
C GLU A 97 0.04 -17.76 -1.36
N SER A 98 1.36 -17.62 -1.26
CA SER A 98 1.98 -16.34 -0.95
C SER A 98 1.95 -15.40 -2.15
N GLY A 99 2.12 -14.08 -1.89
CA GLY A 99 2.31 -13.11 -2.97
C GLY A 99 3.51 -13.43 -3.85
N LEU A 100 4.57 -14.01 -3.27
CA LEU A 100 5.75 -14.45 -3.98
C LEU A 100 5.44 -15.62 -4.95
N GLU A 101 4.73 -16.64 -4.47
CA GLU A 101 4.31 -17.79 -5.29
C GLU A 101 3.40 -17.32 -6.43
N GLN A 102 2.44 -16.45 -6.12
CA GLN A 102 1.55 -15.85 -7.10
C GLN A 102 2.32 -15.06 -8.16
N ALA A 103 3.28 -14.21 -7.76
CA ALA A 103 4.12 -13.44 -8.68
C ALA A 103 4.95 -14.35 -9.60
N ASN A 104 5.53 -15.41 -9.05
CA ASN A 104 6.33 -16.35 -9.82
C ASN A 104 5.52 -17.12 -10.89
N ALA A 105 4.24 -17.38 -10.61
CA ALA A 105 3.33 -18.06 -11.54
C ALA A 105 2.74 -17.13 -12.62
N MET A 106 2.81 -15.80 -12.43
CA MET A 106 2.24 -14.84 -13.38
C MET A 106 3.09 -14.69 -14.64
N PRO A 107 2.46 -14.62 -15.83
CA PRO A 107 3.14 -14.21 -17.05
C PRO A 107 3.56 -12.74 -17.01
N SER A 108 4.59 -12.39 -17.76
CA SER A 108 4.97 -11.00 -18.00
C SER A 108 4.00 -10.30 -18.97
N PRO A 109 3.80 -8.97 -18.84
CA PRO A 109 4.33 -8.10 -17.79
C PRO A 109 3.53 -8.24 -16.47
N ARG A 110 4.20 -8.02 -15.34
CA ARG A 110 3.58 -8.08 -14.00
C ARG A 110 3.51 -6.70 -13.37
N ILE A 111 2.41 -6.43 -12.67
CA ILE A 111 2.29 -5.30 -11.75
C ILE A 111 2.30 -5.88 -10.35
N LEU A 112 3.31 -5.53 -9.56
CA LEU A 112 3.57 -6.09 -8.24
C LEU A 112 3.39 -5.02 -7.16
N LYS A 113 3.15 -5.45 -5.93
CA LYS A 113 2.91 -4.59 -4.77
C LYS A 113 3.90 -4.91 -3.66
N THR A 114 4.37 -3.87 -2.97
CA THR A 114 5.12 -4.01 -1.71
C THR A 114 4.82 -2.86 -0.75
N HIS A 115 4.98 -3.12 0.55
CA HIS A 115 5.08 -2.12 1.61
C HIS A 115 6.47 -2.09 2.26
N LEU A 116 7.44 -2.81 1.71
CA LEU A 116 8.78 -2.85 2.27
C LEU A 116 9.47 -1.48 2.19
N PRO A 117 10.20 -1.06 3.25
CA PRO A 117 11.15 0.03 3.13
C PRO A 117 12.23 -0.34 2.11
N ILE A 118 12.85 0.65 1.49
CA ILE A 118 13.74 0.38 0.35
C ILE A 118 14.93 -0.53 0.69
N HIS A 119 15.46 -0.47 1.90
CA HIS A 119 16.59 -1.32 2.32
C HIS A 119 16.20 -2.80 2.47
N LEU A 120 14.91 -3.11 2.54
CA LEU A 120 14.37 -4.48 2.54
C LEU A 120 13.80 -4.89 1.17
N LEU A 121 13.82 -4.01 0.18
CA LEU A 121 13.38 -4.36 -1.17
C LEU A 121 14.28 -5.45 -1.75
N PRO A 122 13.73 -6.54 -2.34
CA PRO A 122 14.53 -7.52 -3.04
C PRO A 122 15.48 -6.85 -4.06
N PRO A 123 16.79 -7.11 -4.00
CA PRO A 123 17.77 -6.36 -4.80
C PRO A 123 17.52 -6.41 -6.30
N SER A 124 16.91 -7.49 -6.78
CA SER A 124 16.67 -7.69 -8.21
C SER A 124 15.82 -6.59 -8.86
N PHE A 125 14.96 -5.90 -8.10
CA PHE A 125 14.18 -4.78 -8.65
C PHE A 125 15.07 -3.62 -9.11
N LEU A 126 16.07 -3.27 -8.33
CA LEU A 126 17.02 -2.20 -8.66
C LEU A 126 18.05 -2.67 -9.69
N GLU A 127 18.57 -3.90 -9.56
CA GLU A 127 19.51 -4.50 -10.49
C GLU A 127 18.94 -4.62 -11.92
N LYS A 128 17.65 -4.94 -12.04
CA LYS A 128 16.94 -5.03 -13.33
C LYS A 128 16.40 -3.69 -13.82
N ASN A 129 16.64 -2.60 -13.09
CA ASN A 129 16.16 -1.27 -13.41
C ASN A 129 14.64 -1.24 -13.67
N CYS A 130 13.88 -1.95 -12.83
CA CYS A 130 12.42 -1.98 -12.92
C CYS A 130 11.83 -0.59 -12.66
N LYS A 131 10.70 -0.30 -13.29
CA LYS A 131 9.91 0.89 -12.96
C LYS A 131 9.26 0.72 -11.59
N ILE A 132 9.41 1.71 -10.73
CA ILE A 132 8.82 1.71 -9.40
C ILE A 132 7.99 2.98 -9.23
N ILE A 133 6.75 2.83 -8.82
CA ILE A 133 5.88 3.93 -8.41
C ILE A 133 5.83 3.91 -6.89
N TYR A 134 6.24 5.01 -6.26
CA TYR A 134 6.11 5.19 -4.83
C TYR A 134 5.09 6.30 -4.52
N VAL A 135 4.16 6.03 -3.60
CA VAL A 135 3.19 7.03 -3.15
C VAL A 135 3.33 7.25 -1.66
N ALA A 136 3.60 8.49 -1.28
CA ALA A 136 3.59 8.96 0.10
C ALA A 136 2.25 9.64 0.42
N ARG A 137 1.84 9.52 1.67
CA ARG A 137 0.68 10.22 2.24
C ARG A 137 1.07 10.84 3.57
N ASN A 138 0.49 11.98 3.93
CA ASN A 138 0.80 12.60 5.21
C ASN A 138 0.63 11.60 6.36
N PRO A 139 1.52 11.63 7.36
CA PRO A 139 1.58 10.59 8.37
C PRO A 139 0.40 10.59 9.34
N LYS A 140 -0.25 11.73 9.57
CA LYS A 140 -1.42 11.79 10.46
C LYS A 140 -2.61 11.02 9.87
N ASP A 141 -2.91 11.23 8.60
CA ASP A 141 -3.96 10.47 7.90
C ASP A 141 -3.57 9.01 7.69
N SER A 142 -2.28 8.73 7.44
CA SER A 142 -1.78 7.36 7.34
C SER A 142 -1.95 6.60 8.65
N MET A 143 -1.60 7.22 9.79
CA MET A 143 -1.78 6.66 11.12
C MET A 143 -3.23 6.30 11.41
N VAL A 144 -4.17 7.23 11.17
CA VAL A 144 -5.60 7.00 11.38
C VAL A 144 -6.12 5.87 10.50
N SER A 145 -5.80 5.89 9.21
CA SER A 145 -6.23 4.85 8.27
C SER A 145 -5.65 3.49 8.65
N TYR A 146 -4.40 3.45 9.10
CA TYR A 146 -3.71 2.22 9.46
C TYR A 146 -4.23 1.65 10.79
N TYR A 147 -4.59 2.51 11.76
CA TYR A 147 -5.26 2.09 12.99
C TYR A 147 -6.57 1.35 12.70
N HIS A 148 -7.44 1.94 11.88
CA HIS A 148 -8.70 1.28 11.51
C HIS A 148 -8.48 0.00 10.72
N PHE A 149 -7.43 -0.05 9.90
CA PHE A 149 -7.07 -1.25 9.16
C PHE A 149 -6.57 -2.38 10.08
N HIS A 150 -5.76 -2.05 11.08
CA HIS A 150 -5.36 -3.02 12.12
C HIS A 150 -6.57 -3.59 12.87
N ARG A 151 -7.58 -2.77 13.14
CA ARG A 151 -8.79 -3.23 13.82
C ARG A 151 -9.57 -4.26 13.01
N MET A 152 -9.63 -4.11 11.69
CA MET A 152 -10.45 -4.94 10.81
C MET A 152 -9.70 -6.12 10.17
N ASN A 153 -8.37 -6.04 10.05
CA ASN A 153 -7.54 -7.06 9.39
C ASN A 153 -6.81 -7.93 10.40
N LYS A 154 -7.19 -9.19 10.48
CA LYS A 154 -6.60 -10.16 11.42
C LYS A 154 -5.24 -10.72 10.99
N GLY A 155 -4.80 -10.42 9.78
CA GLY A 155 -3.42 -10.65 9.34
C GLY A 155 -2.38 -9.74 9.98
N LEU A 156 -2.83 -8.74 10.78
CA LEU A 156 -1.99 -7.79 11.50
C LEU A 156 -2.24 -7.91 13.01
N PRO A 157 -1.27 -7.50 13.87
CA PRO A 157 -1.47 -7.48 15.31
C PRO A 157 -2.61 -6.55 15.71
N ALA A 158 -3.25 -6.83 16.84
CA ALA A 158 -4.27 -5.94 17.39
C ALA A 158 -3.64 -4.58 17.73
N PRO A 159 -4.28 -3.46 17.37
CA PRO A 159 -3.68 -2.14 17.57
C PRO A 159 -3.75 -1.65 19.03
N GLY A 160 -4.53 -2.30 19.89
CA GLY A 160 -4.85 -1.77 21.21
C GLY A 160 -5.79 -0.55 21.13
N THR A 161 -5.73 0.30 22.14
CA THR A 161 -6.42 1.59 22.14
C THR A 161 -5.80 2.55 21.13
N TRP A 162 -6.50 3.65 20.83
CA TRP A 162 -5.96 4.70 19.98
C TRP A 162 -4.69 5.32 20.57
N GLU A 163 -4.66 5.51 21.87
CA GLU A 163 -3.52 6.07 22.61
C GLU A 163 -2.28 5.16 22.53
N GLU A 164 -2.46 3.85 22.72
CA GLU A 164 -1.38 2.86 22.59
C GLU A 164 -0.86 2.81 21.17
N TYR A 165 -1.77 2.79 20.18
CA TYR A 165 -1.37 2.78 18.77
C TYR A 165 -0.66 4.06 18.34
N PHE A 166 -1.09 5.22 18.84
CA PHE A 166 -0.42 6.50 18.59
C PHE A 166 1.05 6.45 19.01
N GLU A 167 1.35 5.93 20.19
CA GLU A 167 2.72 5.79 20.67
C GLU A 167 3.53 4.77 19.85
N SER A 168 2.93 3.63 19.53
CA SER A 168 3.58 2.60 18.69
C SER A 168 3.91 3.13 17.30
N PHE A 169 3.01 3.88 16.70
CA PHE A 169 3.23 4.49 15.38
C PHE A 169 4.38 5.52 15.41
N LEU A 170 4.42 6.40 16.40
CA LEU A 170 5.51 7.37 16.57
C LEU A 170 6.86 6.68 16.81
N ALA A 171 6.86 5.60 17.57
CA ALA A 171 8.05 4.80 17.79
C ALA A 171 8.51 4.00 16.56
N GLY A 172 7.64 3.80 15.58
CA GLY A 172 7.89 2.92 14.45
C GLY A 172 7.71 1.44 14.77
N ASP A 173 7.09 1.13 15.91
CA ASP A 173 6.82 -0.24 16.38
C ASP A 173 5.45 -0.73 15.84
N VAL A 174 5.34 -0.72 14.53
CA VAL A 174 4.22 -1.23 13.75
C VAL A 174 4.75 -2.02 12.57
N CYS A 175 3.93 -2.91 11.99
CA CYS A 175 4.36 -3.65 10.80
C CYS A 175 4.80 -2.69 9.68
N TRP A 176 5.88 -3.05 9.00
CA TRP A 176 6.63 -2.24 8.02
C TRP A 176 7.35 -1.02 8.61
N GLY A 177 7.36 -0.85 9.92
CA GLY A 177 8.24 0.05 10.64
C GLY A 177 7.84 1.52 10.62
N SER A 178 8.83 2.38 10.84
CA SER A 178 8.64 3.82 10.91
C SER A 178 8.18 4.42 9.58
N TRP A 179 7.10 5.20 9.61
CA TRP A 179 6.68 6.01 8.47
C TRP A 179 7.81 6.94 7.99
N TYR A 180 8.53 7.55 8.93
CA TYR A 180 9.60 8.50 8.63
C TYR A 180 10.74 7.87 7.85
N GLU A 181 11.26 6.76 8.34
CA GLU A 181 12.36 6.04 7.69
C GLU A 181 11.92 5.49 6.32
N HIS A 182 10.69 5.03 6.22
CA HIS A 182 10.13 4.51 4.99
C HIS A 182 10.07 5.56 3.88
N VAL A 183 9.42 6.70 4.15
CA VAL A 183 9.24 7.76 3.13
C VAL A 183 10.56 8.44 2.78
N LYS A 184 11.45 8.67 3.75
CA LYS A 184 12.79 9.24 3.52
C LYS A 184 13.66 8.31 2.66
N GLY A 185 13.71 7.03 3.00
CA GLY A 185 14.51 6.06 2.25
C GLY A 185 14.13 6.00 0.78
N TRP A 186 12.84 5.95 0.46
CA TRP A 186 12.35 6.00 -0.91
C TRP A 186 12.58 7.36 -1.58
N TRP A 187 12.48 8.46 -0.83
CA TRP A 187 12.77 9.81 -1.33
C TRP A 187 14.23 9.97 -1.75
N ASP A 188 15.15 9.51 -0.92
CA ASP A 188 16.58 9.61 -1.20
C ASP A 188 17.01 8.75 -2.38
N ALA A 189 16.33 7.61 -2.59
CA ALA A 189 16.64 6.70 -3.69
C ALA A 189 16.05 7.12 -5.05
N LYS A 190 15.05 8.02 -5.09
CA LYS A 190 14.29 8.31 -6.32
C LYS A 190 15.12 8.85 -7.49
N ASP A 191 16.21 9.56 -7.21
CA ASP A 191 17.05 10.15 -8.23
C ASP A 191 18.17 9.20 -8.73
N GLN A 192 18.38 8.08 -8.03
CA GLN A 192 19.39 7.08 -8.35
C GLN A 192 18.82 5.86 -9.08
N HIS A 193 17.51 5.70 -9.06
CA HIS A 193 16.78 4.58 -9.63
C HIS A 193 15.56 5.04 -10.41
N ARG A 194 14.91 4.14 -11.10
CA ARG A 194 13.76 4.41 -11.95
C ARG A 194 12.48 4.48 -11.13
N ILE A 195 12.37 5.50 -10.27
CA ILE A 195 11.31 5.70 -9.29
C ILE A 195 10.51 6.96 -9.62
N LEU A 196 9.20 6.83 -9.78
CA LEU A 196 8.26 7.95 -9.77
C LEU A 196 7.70 8.12 -8.36
N TYR A 197 8.07 9.20 -7.67
CA TYR A 197 7.61 9.50 -6.32
C TYR A 197 6.43 10.48 -6.37
N LEU A 198 5.27 10.04 -5.89
CA LEU A 198 4.02 10.79 -5.90
C LEU A 198 3.51 11.04 -4.47
N PHE A 199 2.60 12.00 -4.35
CA PHE A 199 1.93 12.34 -3.10
C PHE A 199 0.42 12.12 -3.22
N TYR A 200 -0.16 11.38 -2.27
CA TYR A 200 -1.58 11.12 -2.19
C TYR A 200 -2.41 12.41 -2.24
N GLU A 201 -1.95 13.45 -1.53
CA GLU A 201 -2.61 14.76 -1.46
C GLU A 201 -2.64 15.46 -2.83
N ASP A 202 -1.58 15.32 -3.63
CA ASP A 202 -1.56 15.85 -5.00
C ASP A 202 -2.49 15.06 -5.92
N MET A 203 -2.53 13.75 -5.78
CA MET A 203 -3.47 12.88 -6.52
C MET A 203 -4.92 13.25 -6.19
N LYS A 204 -5.22 13.61 -4.95
CA LYS A 204 -6.56 14.07 -4.54
C LYS A 204 -6.90 15.46 -5.11
N ARG A 205 -5.93 16.36 -5.11
CA ARG A 205 -6.12 17.74 -5.56
C ARG A 205 -6.28 17.86 -7.07
N ASN A 206 -5.47 17.13 -7.83
CA ASN A 206 -5.49 17.17 -9.29
C ASN A 206 -5.26 15.78 -9.90
N PRO A 207 -6.28 14.89 -9.83
CA PRO A 207 -6.14 13.51 -10.30
C PRO A 207 -5.75 13.40 -11.78
N LYS A 208 -6.27 14.26 -12.66
CA LYS A 208 -5.90 14.24 -14.09
C LYS A 208 -4.41 14.45 -14.31
N HIS A 209 -3.82 15.42 -13.63
CA HIS A 209 -2.40 15.73 -13.75
C HIS A 209 -1.53 14.55 -13.26
N GLU A 210 -1.86 13.97 -12.13
CA GLU A 210 -1.11 12.86 -11.57
C GLU A 210 -1.29 11.55 -12.37
N ILE A 211 -2.48 11.31 -12.92
CA ILE A 211 -2.72 10.19 -13.83
C ILE A 211 -1.91 10.32 -15.12
N LEU A 212 -1.76 11.53 -15.66
CA LEU A 212 -0.91 11.77 -16.83
C LEU A 212 0.57 11.51 -16.55
N LYS A 213 1.07 11.87 -15.35
CA LYS A 213 2.43 11.50 -14.92
C LYS A 213 2.61 9.98 -14.87
N LEU A 214 1.63 9.27 -14.32
CA LEU A 214 1.64 7.81 -14.25
C LEU A 214 1.63 7.19 -15.65
N ALA A 215 0.81 7.72 -16.56
CA ALA A 215 0.76 7.25 -17.95
C ALA A 215 2.09 7.45 -18.65
N GLU A 216 2.68 8.65 -18.57
CA GLU A 216 4.00 8.95 -19.14
C GLU A 216 5.08 8.02 -18.58
N PHE A 217 5.12 7.85 -17.26
CA PHE A 217 6.09 6.97 -16.61
C PHE A 217 5.94 5.51 -17.04
N THR A 218 4.73 5.04 -17.27
CA THR A 218 4.45 3.66 -17.73
C THR A 218 4.51 3.52 -19.26
N GLY A 219 4.82 4.60 -19.99
CA GLY A 219 4.96 4.58 -21.43
C GLY A 219 3.64 4.56 -22.20
N LYS A 220 2.56 5.06 -21.60
CA LYS A 220 1.24 5.17 -22.21
C LYS A 220 0.88 6.60 -22.54
N SER A 221 0.21 6.80 -23.69
CA SER A 221 -0.40 8.06 -24.07
C SER A 221 -1.90 7.94 -23.93
N LEU A 222 -2.54 8.90 -23.28
CA LEU A 222 -3.97 8.91 -23.02
C LEU A 222 -4.62 10.07 -23.75
N ASP A 223 -5.71 9.82 -24.48
CA ASP A 223 -6.58 10.91 -24.93
C ASP A 223 -7.49 11.40 -23.78
N ASP A 224 -8.13 12.54 -23.96
CA ASP A 224 -8.96 13.17 -22.92
C ASP A 224 -10.15 12.27 -22.51
N LYS A 225 -10.72 11.52 -23.41
CA LYS A 225 -11.85 10.63 -23.11
C LYS A 225 -11.43 9.45 -22.25
N VAL A 226 -10.28 8.86 -22.55
CA VAL A 226 -9.71 7.77 -21.73
C VAL A 226 -9.31 8.30 -20.38
N LEU A 227 -8.68 9.48 -20.32
CA LEU A 227 -8.31 10.13 -19.06
C LEU A 227 -9.54 10.38 -18.16
N ASP A 228 -10.63 10.91 -18.73
CA ASP A 228 -11.88 11.14 -17.99
C ASP A 228 -12.49 9.84 -17.46
N LYS A 229 -12.45 8.75 -18.23
CA LYS A 229 -12.87 7.43 -17.77
C LYS A 229 -12.04 6.94 -16.60
N ILE A 230 -10.71 7.08 -16.67
CA ILE A 230 -9.81 6.65 -15.58
C ILE A 230 -10.10 7.44 -14.32
N VAL A 231 -10.27 8.76 -14.41
CA VAL A 231 -10.64 9.59 -13.26
C VAL A 231 -11.96 9.13 -12.65
N HIS A 232 -12.96 8.85 -13.46
CA HIS A 232 -14.27 8.40 -12.99
C HIS A 232 -14.20 7.04 -12.29
N TYR A 233 -13.65 6.02 -12.95
CA TYR A 233 -13.60 4.66 -12.42
C TYR A 233 -12.64 4.48 -11.25
N SER A 234 -11.64 5.33 -11.12
CA SER A 234 -10.73 5.36 -9.97
C SER A 234 -11.18 6.32 -8.86
N SER A 235 -12.32 6.98 -9.00
CA SER A 235 -12.87 7.80 -7.92
C SER A 235 -13.22 6.96 -6.69
N PHE A 236 -13.16 7.59 -5.51
CA PHE A 236 -13.43 6.89 -4.25
C PHE A 236 -14.81 6.24 -4.23
N ASP A 237 -15.83 6.96 -4.67
CA ASP A 237 -17.22 6.49 -4.64
C ASP A 237 -17.46 5.30 -5.57
N VAL A 238 -16.85 5.31 -6.76
CA VAL A 238 -16.93 4.18 -7.70
C VAL A 238 -16.15 2.99 -7.18
N MET A 239 -14.92 3.18 -6.74
CA MET A 239 -14.09 2.09 -6.20
C MET A 239 -14.69 1.47 -4.94
N LYS A 240 -15.31 2.26 -4.07
CA LYS A 240 -15.97 1.77 -2.85
C LYS A 240 -17.08 0.78 -3.16
N GLN A 241 -17.75 0.93 -4.29
CA GLN A 241 -18.82 0.05 -4.75
C GLN A 241 -18.33 -1.06 -5.70
N ASN A 242 -17.05 -1.06 -6.06
CA ASN A 242 -16.46 -2.06 -6.93
C ASN A 242 -15.93 -3.25 -6.12
N PRO A 243 -16.58 -4.44 -6.17
CA PRO A 243 -16.12 -5.60 -5.40
C PRO A 243 -14.74 -6.10 -5.82
N MET A 244 -14.27 -5.74 -7.02
CA MET A 244 -12.92 -6.08 -7.48
C MET A 244 -11.83 -5.16 -6.90
N ALA A 245 -12.21 -4.04 -6.24
CA ALA A 245 -11.28 -3.07 -5.67
C ALA A 245 -11.47 -2.82 -4.16
N ASN A 246 -12.64 -3.12 -3.61
CA ASN A 246 -13.00 -2.76 -2.22
C ASN A 246 -12.69 -3.82 -1.16
N TYR A 247 -12.09 -4.94 -1.56
CA TYR A 247 -11.71 -6.08 -0.70
C TYR A 247 -12.89 -6.83 -0.04
N THR A 248 -14.12 -6.60 -0.46
CA THR A 248 -15.27 -7.36 0.06
C THR A 248 -15.25 -8.83 -0.35
N SER A 249 -14.41 -9.21 -1.32
CA SER A 249 -14.14 -10.61 -1.68
C SER A 249 -13.33 -11.37 -0.63
N ILE A 250 -12.67 -10.67 0.31
CA ILE A 250 -11.95 -11.29 1.42
C ILE A 250 -12.95 -11.62 2.53
N PRO A 251 -13.03 -12.89 2.97
CA PRO A 251 -13.99 -13.31 4.01
C PRO A 251 -13.79 -12.59 5.34
N ALA A 252 -14.91 -12.39 6.06
CA ALA A 252 -14.95 -11.70 7.35
C ALA A 252 -13.99 -12.23 8.42
N PRO A 253 -13.66 -13.55 8.51
CA PRO A 253 -12.64 -14.05 9.42
C PRO A 253 -11.25 -13.46 9.23
N PHE A 254 -10.92 -12.98 8.01
CA PHE A 254 -9.64 -12.34 7.69
C PHE A 254 -9.74 -10.81 7.70
N MET A 255 -10.78 -10.26 7.08
CA MET A 255 -11.06 -8.82 7.04
C MET A 255 -12.51 -8.56 7.45
N ASN A 256 -12.70 -8.07 8.67
CA ASN A 256 -14.04 -7.79 9.18
C ASN A 256 -14.51 -6.37 8.81
N HIS A 257 -15.19 -6.27 7.69
CA HIS A 257 -15.72 -5.00 7.15
C HIS A 257 -16.80 -4.37 8.03
N SER A 258 -17.41 -5.13 8.98
CA SER A 258 -18.37 -4.55 9.94
C SER A 258 -17.69 -3.71 11.02
N ILE A 259 -16.40 -3.95 11.30
CA ILE A 259 -15.59 -3.12 12.22
C ILE A 259 -15.18 -1.82 11.54
N SER A 260 -14.67 -1.93 10.31
CA SER A 260 -14.32 -0.78 9.46
C SER A 260 -14.28 -1.24 8.00
N PRO A 261 -14.91 -0.53 7.07
CA PRO A 261 -14.76 -0.87 5.66
C PRO A 261 -13.32 -0.61 5.21
N PHE A 262 -12.81 -1.43 4.29
CA PHE A 262 -11.49 -1.20 3.68
C PHE A 262 -11.42 0.19 3.01
N MET A 263 -12.43 0.54 2.20
CA MET A 263 -12.63 1.88 1.61
C MET A 263 -13.39 2.77 2.62
N ARG A 264 -12.66 3.36 3.57
CA ARG A 264 -13.26 4.04 4.74
C ARG A 264 -13.70 5.48 4.44
N LYS A 265 -12.79 6.37 4.12
CA LYS A 265 -13.01 7.82 3.93
C LYS A 265 -12.52 8.35 2.58
N GLY A 266 -11.33 7.96 2.15
CA GLY A 266 -10.74 8.45 0.91
C GLY A 266 -10.52 9.97 0.86
N ALA A 267 -10.34 10.60 2.02
CA ALA A 267 -10.20 12.04 2.17
C ALA A 267 -8.87 12.42 2.81
N VAL A 268 -8.48 13.67 2.64
CA VAL A 268 -7.35 14.29 3.33
C VAL A 268 -7.88 15.04 4.54
N GLY A 269 -7.16 15.00 5.67
CA GLY A 269 -7.48 15.75 6.87
C GLY A 269 -8.40 15.03 7.87
N ASP A 270 -8.75 13.76 7.66
CA ASP A 270 -9.59 13.00 8.62
C ASP A 270 -8.91 12.79 9.97
N TRP A 271 -7.60 12.95 10.06
CA TRP A 271 -6.85 12.91 11.31
C TRP A 271 -7.40 13.91 12.36
N LYS A 272 -7.96 15.04 11.94
CA LYS A 272 -8.58 16.05 12.80
C LYS A 272 -9.76 15.52 13.64
N ASN A 273 -10.37 14.44 13.17
CA ASN A 273 -11.46 13.77 13.87
C ASN A 273 -11.00 12.73 14.90
N HIS A 274 -9.69 12.50 15.00
CA HIS A 274 -9.09 11.44 15.84
C HIS A 274 -8.06 11.97 16.83
N PHE A 275 -7.26 12.95 16.42
CA PHE A 275 -6.22 13.54 17.26
C PHE A 275 -6.82 14.50 18.29
N THR A 276 -6.41 14.36 19.55
CA THR A 276 -6.56 15.41 20.53
C THR A 276 -5.59 16.56 20.25
N VAL A 277 -5.81 17.73 20.85
CA VAL A 277 -4.88 18.86 20.73
C VAL A 277 -3.48 18.45 21.22
N ALA A 278 -3.39 17.80 22.37
CA ALA A 278 -2.13 17.34 22.92
C ALA A 278 -1.41 16.33 22.02
N GLN A 279 -2.15 15.38 21.42
CA GLN A 279 -1.57 14.45 20.45
C GLN A 279 -1.08 15.16 19.20
N ASN A 280 -1.82 16.16 18.72
CA ASN A 280 -1.39 16.95 17.56
C ASN A 280 -0.09 17.70 17.83
N GLU A 281 0.02 18.39 18.97
CA GLU A 281 1.23 19.12 19.37
C GLU A 281 2.42 18.15 19.51
N ARG A 282 2.25 17.05 20.22
CA ARG A 282 3.29 16.02 20.37
C ARG A 282 3.73 15.43 19.04
N PHE A 283 2.78 15.17 18.14
CA PHE A 283 3.09 14.68 16.81
C PHE A 283 3.91 15.68 16.00
N ASP A 284 3.52 16.96 16.03
CA ASP A 284 4.20 18.03 15.29
C ASP A 284 5.65 18.24 15.76
N GLU A 285 5.90 18.15 17.08
CA GLU A 285 7.25 18.19 17.64
C GLU A 285 8.11 17.00 17.17
N ASP A 286 7.57 15.80 17.24
CA ASP A 286 8.26 14.57 16.79
C ASP A 286 8.52 14.60 15.27
N HIS A 287 7.53 15.01 14.49
CA HIS A 287 7.63 15.17 13.04
C HIS A 287 8.72 16.17 12.65
N LYS A 288 8.72 17.34 13.28
CA LYS A 288 9.74 18.35 13.04
C LYS A 288 11.15 17.81 13.30
N ARG A 289 11.33 17.10 14.41
CA ARG A 289 12.62 16.51 14.78
C ARG A 289 13.08 15.45 13.77
N LYS A 290 12.17 14.56 13.34
CA LYS A 290 12.49 13.41 12.45
C LYS A 290 12.62 13.79 10.98
N MET A 291 12.09 14.95 10.59
CA MET A 291 12.07 15.41 9.19
C MET A 291 13.00 16.61 8.94
N THR A 292 13.90 16.93 9.86
CA THR A 292 14.79 18.10 9.77
C THR A 292 15.84 17.96 8.65
N ASP A 293 16.28 16.75 8.39
CA ASP A 293 17.43 16.41 7.53
C ASP A 293 17.04 16.06 6.08
N THR A 294 15.78 16.27 5.70
CA THR A 294 15.29 15.88 4.38
C THR A 294 14.56 17.01 3.66
N THR A 295 14.78 17.11 2.35
CA THR A 295 14.02 18.02 1.46
C THR A 295 12.57 17.58 1.26
N LEU A 296 12.23 16.33 1.62
CA LEU A 296 10.87 15.79 1.57
C LEU A 296 9.88 16.60 2.40
N THR A 297 10.35 17.21 3.50
CA THR A 297 9.52 17.95 4.46
C THR A 297 8.64 19.02 3.79
N SER A 298 9.18 19.73 2.79
CA SER A 298 8.43 20.77 2.07
C SER A 298 7.29 20.25 1.20
N HIS A 299 7.25 18.95 0.95
CA HIS A 299 6.22 18.29 0.13
C HIS A 299 5.10 17.66 0.96
N ILE A 300 5.33 17.42 2.25
CA ILE A 300 4.31 16.84 3.14
C ILE A 300 3.30 17.91 3.54
N ARG A 301 2.02 17.63 3.33
CA ARG A 301 0.92 18.57 3.55
C ARG A 301 -0.09 17.99 4.52
N PHE A 302 -0.30 18.73 5.62
CA PHE A 302 -1.36 18.49 6.60
C PHE A 302 -2.53 19.44 6.28
N LEU A 303 -3.51 18.97 5.54
CA LEU A 303 -4.68 19.77 5.15
C LEU A 303 -5.83 19.60 6.13
#